data_ff5927de20bc4bca5cf786df0ebe6a2f
#
_entry.id   ff5927de20bc4bca5cf786df0ebe6a2f
#
_cell.length_a   1.000
_cell.length_b   1.000
_cell.length_c   1.000
_cell.angle_alpha   90.00
_cell.angle_beta   90.00
_cell.angle_gamma   90.00
#
_symmetry.space_group_name_H-M   'P 1'
#
loop_
_entity.id
_entity.type
_entity.pdbx_description
1 polymer ?
#
loop_
_entity_poly.entity_id
_entity_poly.type
_entity_poly.pdbx_seq_one_letter_code
_entity_poly.pdbx_strand_id
1 'polypeptide(L)'
;MNPDSATNTIAVELHDIRFTYDSGATWALDGVNLTVRQGERVCLAGPNGSGKSTLSRIIAGLAAPDAGHVTLLGNNVFDDSGAHADAYRSARHGIGAVFQHPEDQIVTTVTEDDVAFGPENLAIAHDDIDMRIAMSLDAVDMSGQREADPTRMSGGQQQRVAIAGMLAMN
;
A
#
# COMPACT_ATOMS: atom_id res chain seq x y z
N MET A 1 21.68 -12.77 17.95
CA MET A 1 21.00 -11.68 17.22
C MET A 1 20.01 -11.09 18.21
N ASN A 2 20.17 -9.82 18.57
CA ASN A 2 19.36 -9.19 19.62
C ASN A 2 17.96 -8.88 19.06
N PRO A 3 16.83 -9.36 19.63
CA PRO A 3 15.48 -9.11 19.10
C PRO A 3 15.04 -7.64 19.16
N ASP A 4 15.77 -6.79 19.90
CA ASP A 4 15.44 -5.37 20.10
C ASP A 4 15.88 -4.42 18.95
N SER A 5 16.66 -4.89 17.97
CA SER A 5 17.15 -4.02 16.89
C SER A 5 16.14 -3.84 15.73
N ALA A 6 15.14 -4.72 15.59
CA ALA A 6 14.13 -4.67 14.55
C ALA A 6 13.00 -3.64 14.85
N THR A 7 12.83 -3.25 16.11
CA THR A 7 11.68 -2.45 16.57
C THR A 7 11.86 -0.93 16.44
N ASN A 8 13.02 -0.44 15.98
CA ASN A 8 13.30 1.01 15.94
C ASN A 8 13.38 1.59 14.50
N THR A 9 13.20 0.78 13.46
CA THR A 9 13.23 1.27 12.08
C THR A 9 11.91 1.98 11.75
N ILE A 10 12.00 3.22 11.28
CA ILE A 10 10.84 4.00 10.85
C ILE A 10 10.44 3.52 9.45
N ALA A 11 9.19 3.12 9.28
CA ALA A 11 8.61 2.73 8.00
C ALA A 11 7.96 3.94 7.28
N VAL A 12 7.27 4.79 8.04
CA VAL A 12 6.62 6.00 7.52
C VAL A 12 6.94 7.16 8.45
N GLU A 13 7.39 8.27 7.88
CA GLU A 13 7.58 9.52 8.60
C GLU A 13 6.98 10.67 7.80
N LEU A 14 6.01 11.35 8.40
CA LEU A 14 5.32 12.50 7.86
C LEU A 14 5.54 13.68 8.81
N HIS A 15 5.96 14.83 8.27
CA HIS A 15 6.20 16.02 9.05
C HIS A 15 5.52 17.23 8.39
N ASP A 16 4.65 17.91 9.14
CA ASP A 16 3.88 19.10 8.74
C ASP A 16 3.18 18.96 7.37
N ILE A 17 2.54 17.80 7.12
CA ILE A 17 1.92 17.49 5.85
C ILE A 17 0.69 18.34 5.63
N ARG A 18 0.64 19.04 4.49
CA ARG A 18 -0.52 19.78 4.00
C ARG A 18 -0.93 19.27 2.63
N PHE A 19 -2.23 19.18 2.42
CA PHE A 19 -2.77 18.74 1.13
C PHE A 19 -4.13 19.41 0.86
N THR A 20 -4.32 19.88 -0.36
CA THR A 20 -5.57 20.47 -0.84
C THR A 20 -5.98 19.88 -2.19
N TYR A 21 -7.30 19.81 -2.44
CA TYR A 21 -7.86 19.43 -3.75
C TYR A 21 -8.26 20.63 -4.61
N ASP A 22 -8.27 21.84 -4.02
CA ASP A 22 -8.84 23.05 -4.59
C ASP A 22 -7.89 24.25 -4.56
N SER A 23 -6.58 23.97 -4.72
CA SER A 23 -5.52 24.98 -4.80
C SER A 23 -5.43 25.87 -3.54
N GLY A 24 -5.73 25.32 -2.38
CA GLY A 24 -5.56 26.00 -1.09
C GLY A 24 -6.83 26.66 -0.54
N ALA A 25 -7.98 26.54 -1.21
CA ALA A 25 -9.23 27.07 -0.66
C ALA A 25 -9.69 26.29 0.57
N THR A 26 -9.45 24.95 0.58
CA THR A 26 -9.76 24.06 1.71
C THR A 26 -8.65 23.06 1.92
N TRP A 27 -8.13 22.93 3.14
CA TRP A 27 -7.12 21.93 3.46
C TRP A 27 -7.78 20.59 3.83
N ALA A 28 -7.48 19.55 3.03
CA ALA A 28 -7.85 18.17 3.35
C ALA A 28 -6.93 17.59 4.44
N LEU A 29 -5.67 18.02 4.47
CA LEU A 29 -4.70 17.81 5.54
C LEU A 29 -4.05 19.14 5.86
N ASP A 30 -3.92 19.49 7.15
CA ASP A 30 -3.33 20.75 7.60
C ASP A 30 -2.38 20.49 8.79
N GLY A 31 -1.09 20.39 8.50
CA GLY A 31 -0.04 20.22 9.49
C GLY A 31 -0.01 18.82 10.13
N VAL A 32 -0.27 17.75 9.36
CA VAL A 32 -0.31 16.38 9.89
C VAL A 32 1.10 15.85 10.11
N ASN A 33 1.33 15.34 11.33
CA ASN A 33 2.57 14.64 11.70
C ASN A 33 2.22 13.18 12.05
N LEU A 34 2.98 12.22 11.52
CA LEU A 34 2.80 10.78 11.78
C LEU A 34 4.12 10.06 11.65
N THR A 35 4.42 9.21 12.62
CA THR A 35 5.54 8.26 12.53
C THR A 35 4.99 6.87 12.74
N VAL A 36 5.28 5.95 11.82
CA VAL A 36 4.96 4.52 11.92
C VAL A 36 6.25 3.72 11.87
N ARG A 37 6.44 2.85 12.84
CA ARG A 37 7.61 1.98 12.92
C ARG A 37 7.36 0.65 12.23
N GLN A 38 8.42 -0.01 11.82
CA GLN A 38 8.32 -1.35 11.23
C GLN A 38 7.65 -2.34 12.20
N GLY A 39 6.67 -3.11 11.70
CA GLY A 39 5.88 -4.04 12.50
C GLY A 39 4.73 -3.40 13.30
N GLU A 40 4.61 -2.07 13.30
CA GLU A 40 3.54 -1.35 13.99
C GLU A 40 2.21 -1.49 13.24
N ARG A 41 1.10 -1.58 13.98
CA ARG A 41 -0.25 -1.56 13.43
C ARG A 41 -0.95 -0.27 13.85
N VAL A 42 -1.30 0.56 12.88
CA VAL A 42 -1.92 1.86 13.09
C VAL A 42 -3.34 1.86 12.52
N CYS A 43 -4.29 2.39 13.28
CA CYS A 43 -5.67 2.58 12.84
C CYS A 43 -5.97 4.09 12.73
N LEU A 44 -6.43 4.52 11.53
CA LEU A 44 -6.90 5.89 11.31
C LEU A 44 -8.41 5.94 11.53
N ALA A 45 -8.85 6.62 12.58
CA ALA A 45 -10.26 6.80 12.93
C ALA A 45 -10.69 8.26 12.78
N GLY A 46 -11.95 8.50 12.43
CA GLY A 46 -12.52 9.84 12.31
C GLY A 46 -13.73 9.87 11.36
N PRO A 47 -14.48 10.99 11.32
CA PRO A 47 -15.67 11.14 10.47
C PRO A 47 -15.32 11.12 8.96
N ASN A 48 -16.34 10.98 8.12
CA ASN A 48 -16.17 11.14 6.68
C ASN A 48 -15.71 12.58 6.36
N GLY A 49 -14.80 12.71 5.40
CA GLY A 49 -14.20 14.00 5.03
C GLY A 49 -13.03 14.44 5.91
N SER A 50 -12.61 13.68 6.94
CA SER A 50 -11.50 14.08 7.83
C SER A 50 -10.09 13.82 7.27
N GLY A 51 -9.94 13.57 5.98
CA GLY A 51 -8.64 13.43 5.35
C GLY A 51 -8.00 12.02 5.41
N LYS A 52 -8.66 11.01 6.04
CA LYS A 52 -8.09 9.65 6.18
C LYS A 52 -7.65 9.03 4.85
N SER A 53 -8.51 9.06 3.85
CA SER A 53 -8.20 8.49 2.53
C SER A 53 -7.07 9.26 1.82
N THR A 54 -7.01 10.59 2.02
CA THR A 54 -5.93 11.43 1.50
C THR A 54 -4.61 11.05 2.16
N LEU A 55 -4.58 10.93 3.48
CA LEU A 55 -3.40 10.53 4.23
C LEU A 55 -2.95 9.12 3.83
N SER A 56 -3.87 8.16 3.70
CA SER A 56 -3.56 6.80 3.24
C SER A 56 -2.93 6.79 1.82
N ARG A 57 -3.41 7.66 0.90
CA ARG A 57 -2.83 7.77 -0.44
C ARG A 57 -1.41 8.34 -0.43
N ILE A 58 -1.13 9.30 0.45
CA ILE A 58 0.23 9.84 0.62
C ILE A 58 1.16 8.76 1.19
N ILE A 59 0.73 8.02 2.22
CA ILE A 59 1.49 6.91 2.82
C ILE A 59 1.74 5.79 1.79
N ALA A 60 0.76 5.51 0.92
CA ALA A 60 0.92 4.52 -0.15
C ALA A 60 1.82 5.02 -1.31
N GLY A 61 2.32 6.25 -1.26
CA GLY A 61 3.12 6.85 -2.34
C GLY A 61 2.33 7.13 -3.62
N LEU A 62 1.00 7.25 -3.52
CA LEU A 62 0.07 7.45 -4.65
C LEU A 62 -0.31 8.93 -4.83
N ALA A 63 0.02 9.78 -3.87
CA ALA A 63 -0.16 11.22 -3.94
C ALA A 63 1.03 11.91 -3.28
N ALA A 64 1.47 13.02 -3.84
CA ALA A 64 2.42 13.93 -3.19
C ALA A 64 1.64 14.99 -2.41
N PRO A 65 2.09 15.42 -1.23
CA PRO A 65 1.51 16.55 -0.53
C PRO A 65 1.83 17.88 -1.23
N ASP A 66 1.17 18.97 -0.79
CA ASP A 66 1.48 20.33 -1.26
C ASP A 66 2.59 20.96 -0.41
N ALA A 67 2.78 20.51 0.83
CA ALA A 67 3.84 20.95 1.73
C ALA A 67 4.17 19.91 2.79
N GLY A 68 5.35 20.07 3.43
CA GLY A 68 5.87 19.20 4.48
C GLY A 68 6.93 18.23 3.96
N HIS A 69 7.24 17.20 4.75
CA HIS A 69 8.26 16.22 4.42
C HIS A 69 7.70 14.80 4.55
N VAL A 70 8.00 13.94 3.57
CA VAL A 70 7.56 12.54 3.54
C VAL A 70 8.74 11.62 3.34
N THR A 71 8.96 10.72 4.29
CA THR A 71 9.89 9.60 4.17
C THR A 71 9.12 8.28 4.23
N LEU A 72 9.29 7.44 3.23
CA LEU A 72 8.65 6.13 3.10
C LEU A 72 9.72 5.05 2.96
N LEU A 73 9.74 4.08 3.87
CA LEU A 73 10.70 2.97 3.89
C LEU A 73 12.17 3.46 3.74
N GLY A 74 12.52 4.56 4.43
CA GLY A 74 13.84 5.16 4.38
C GLY A 74 14.14 6.02 3.15
N ASN A 75 13.20 6.14 2.19
CA ASN A 75 13.34 7.02 1.03
C ASN A 75 12.68 8.38 1.32
N ASN A 76 13.44 9.48 1.23
CA ASN A 76 12.84 10.83 1.22
C ASN A 76 12.12 11.03 -0.12
N VAL A 77 10.79 10.96 -0.11
CA VAL A 77 9.97 11.02 -1.33
C VAL A 77 9.44 12.42 -1.62
N PHE A 78 9.36 13.29 -0.59
CA PHE A 78 8.91 14.67 -0.73
C PHE A 78 9.53 15.56 0.35
N ASP A 79 10.00 16.73 -0.05
CA ASP A 79 10.53 17.80 0.82
C ASP A 79 10.34 19.19 0.17
N ASP A 80 11.00 20.22 0.70
CA ASP A 80 10.91 21.61 0.22
C ASP A 80 11.33 21.78 -1.26
N SER A 81 12.07 20.82 -1.84
CA SER A 81 12.40 20.80 -3.26
C SER A 81 11.33 20.12 -4.13
N GLY A 82 10.30 19.57 -3.50
CA GLY A 82 9.17 18.92 -4.14
C GLY A 82 9.24 17.38 -4.13
N ALA A 83 8.54 16.76 -5.08
CA ALA A 83 8.43 15.31 -5.18
C ALA A 83 9.63 14.67 -5.88
N HIS A 84 10.20 13.64 -5.28
CA HIS A 84 11.35 12.87 -5.80
C HIS A 84 10.87 11.59 -6.49
N ALA A 85 10.70 11.64 -7.82
CA ALA A 85 10.08 10.55 -8.61
C ALA A 85 10.76 9.19 -8.42
N ASP A 86 12.10 9.14 -8.37
CA ASP A 86 12.85 7.90 -8.20
C ASP A 86 12.72 7.34 -6.78
N ALA A 87 12.68 8.21 -5.77
CA ALA A 87 12.44 7.81 -4.39
C ALA A 87 11.01 7.25 -4.20
N TYR A 88 10.00 7.87 -4.83
CA TYR A 88 8.64 7.33 -4.87
C TYR A 88 8.58 5.96 -5.55
N ARG A 89 9.29 5.79 -6.67
CA ARG A 89 9.36 4.49 -7.37
C ARG A 89 9.98 3.42 -6.48
N SER A 90 11.11 3.73 -5.83
CA SER A 90 11.78 2.84 -4.89
C SER A 90 10.89 2.46 -3.71
N ALA A 91 10.25 3.43 -3.06
CA ALA A 91 9.37 3.17 -1.92
C ALA A 91 8.16 2.30 -2.29
N ARG A 92 7.53 2.54 -3.45
CA ARG A 92 6.35 1.80 -3.89
C ARG A 92 6.59 0.31 -4.12
N HIS A 93 7.82 -0.13 -4.38
CA HIS A 93 8.14 -1.56 -4.47
C HIS A 93 7.92 -2.30 -3.13
N GLY A 94 8.02 -1.61 -2.00
CA GLY A 94 7.81 -2.19 -0.68
C GLY A 94 6.47 -1.82 -0.02
N ILE A 95 5.55 -1.16 -0.74
CA ILE A 95 4.27 -0.70 -0.20
C ILE A 95 3.12 -1.34 -0.98
N GLY A 96 2.34 -2.19 -0.32
CA GLY A 96 1.06 -2.67 -0.84
C GLY A 96 -0.11 -1.80 -0.37
N ALA A 97 -1.06 -1.50 -1.25
CA ALA A 97 -2.26 -0.75 -0.90
C ALA A 97 -3.52 -1.49 -1.37
N VAL A 98 -4.45 -1.73 -0.43
CA VAL A 98 -5.78 -2.28 -0.73
C VAL A 98 -6.81 -1.19 -0.50
N PHE A 99 -7.62 -0.90 -1.51
CA PHE A 99 -8.60 0.19 -1.48
C PHE A 99 -9.97 -0.28 -0.98
N GLN A 100 -10.87 0.67 -0.76
CA GLN A 100 -12.22 0.44 -0.25
C GLN A 100 -13.08 -0.40 -1.20
N HIS A 101 -12.83 -0.32 -2.50
CA HIS A 101 -13.49 -1.06 -3.56
C HIS A 101 -12.51 -2.08 -4.16
N PRO A 102 -12.39 -3.28 -3.56
CA PRO A 102 -11.43 -4.29 -4.02
C PRO A 102 -11.75 -4.80 -5.43
N GLU A 103 -13.02 -4.74 -5.86
CA GLU A 103 -13.46 -5.06 -7.21
C GLU A 103 -12.78 -4.22 -8.30
N ASP A 104 -12.43 -2.97 -7.99
CA ASP A 104 -11.72 -2.07 -8.91
C ASP A 104 -10.22 -2.43 -9.06
N GLN A 105 -9.70 -3.30 -8.20
CA GLN A 105 -8.30 -3.75 -8.22
C GLN A 105 -8.11 -5.09 -8.93
N ILE A 106 -9.20 -5.85 -9.12
CA ILE A 106 -9.17 -7.13 -9.83
C ILE A 106 -9.06 -6.87 -11.33
N VAL A 107 -8.03 -7.44 -11.95
CA VAL A 107 -7.70 -7.20 -13.37
C VAL A 107 -7.86 -8.45 -14.24
N THR A 108 -7.98 -9.64 -13.62
CA THR A 108 -8.10 -10.91 -14.36
C THR A 108 -9.37 -11.68 -13.96
N THR A 109 -9.67 -12.75 -14.70
CA THR A 109 -10.81 -13.64 -14.44
C THR A 109 -10.39 -14.96 -13.77
N VAL A 110 -9.14 -15.09 -13.37
CA VAL A 110 -8.59 -16.23 -12.63
C VAL A 110 -7.82 -15.70 -11.43
N THR A 111 -8.13 -16.22 -10.25
CA THR A 111 -7.56 -15.73 -8.98
C THR A 111 -6.04 -15.81 -8.95
N GLU A 112 -5.44 -16.90 -9.42
CA GLU A 112 -3.98 -17.04 -9.43
C GLU A 112 -3.31 -16.05 -10.38
N ASP A 113 -3.91 -15.78 -11.55
CA ASP A 113 -3.40 -14.80 -12.50
C ASP A 113 -3.47 -13.38 -11.93
N ASP A 114 -4.53 -13.09 -11.16
CA ASP A 114 -4.69 -11.80 -10.50
C ASP A 114 -3.62 -11.59 -9.42
N VAL A 115 -3.34 -12.63 -8.63
CA VAL A 115 -2.27 -12.60 -7.60
C VAL A 115 -0.87 -12.57 -8.24
N ALA A 116 -0.67 -13.22 -9.40
CA ALA A 116 0.58 -13.21 -10.15
C ALA A 116 0.90 -11.84 -10.78
N PHE A 117 -0.12 -11.02 -11.08
CA PHE A 117 0.01 -9.79 -11.84
C PHE A 117 1.06 -8.82 -11.27
N GLY A 118 1.10 -8.65 -9.95
CA GLY A 118 2.11 -7.82 -9.27
C GLY A 118 3.53 -8.36 -9.41
N PRO A 119 3.80 -9.60 -8.98
CA PRO A 119 5.08 -10.27 -9.13
C PRO A 119 5.62 -10.30 -10.57
N GLU A 120 4.78 -10.55 -11.57
CA GLU A 120 5.16 -10.53 -12.98
C GLU A 120 5.63 -9.14 -13.43
N ASN A 121 4.90 -8.08 -13.04
CA ASN A 121 5.29 -6.69 -13.34
C ASN A 121 6.61 -6.27 -12.64
N LEU A 122 6.94 -6.91 -11.53
CA LEU A 122 8.22 -6.73 -10.84
C LEU A 122 9.35 -7.58 -11.41
N ALA A 123 9.09 -8.34 -12.49
CA ALA A 123 10.03 -9.27 -13.13
C ALA A 123 10.62 -10.30 -12.15
N ILE A 124 9.82 -10.77 -11.20
CA ILE A 124 10.18 -11.88 -10.30
C ILE A 124 10.32 -13.16 -11.14
N ALA A 125 11.27 -14.03 -10.80
CA ALA A 125 11.49 -15.28 -11.51
C ALA A 125 10.23 -16.16 -11.44
N HIS A 126 9.88 -16.80 -12.57
CA HIS A 126 8.63 -17.56 -12.70
C HIS A 126 8.51 -18.68 -11.65
N ASP A 127 9.61 -19.37 -11.35
CA ASP A 127 9.63 -20.44 -10.33
C ASP A 127 9.32 -19.93 -8.92
N ASP A 128 9.62 -18.65 -8.62
CA ASP A 128 9.31 -18.02 -7.34
C ASP A 128 7.86 -17.54 -7.28
N ILE A 129 7.25 -17.20 -8.43
CA ILE A 129 5.88 -16.66 -8.49
C ILE A 129 4.87 -17.69 -7.99
N ASP A 130 4.96 -18.95 -8.44
CA ASP A 130 4.05 -20.02 -8.01
C ASP A 130 4.05 -20.24 -6.50
N MET A 131 5.24 -20.22 -5.89
CA MET A 131 5.39 -20.35 -4.45
C MET A 131 4.77 -19.14 -3.72
N ARG A 132 4.99 -17.92 -4.22
CA ARG A 132 4.44 -16.69 -3.66
C ARG A 132 2.92 -16.66 -3.74
N ILE A 133 2.33 -17.08 -4.87
CA ILE A 133 0.87 -17.21 -5.03
C ILE A 133 0.31 -18.18 -3.98
N ALA A 134 0.89 -19.38 -3.87
CA ALA A 134 0.43 -20.39 -2.93
C ALA A 134 0.45 -19.88 -1.49
N MET A 135 1.57 -19.27 -1.05
CA MET A 135 1.73 -18.72 0.30
C MET A 135 0.77 -17.55 0.55
N SER A 136 0.59 -16.67 -0.43
CA SER A 136 -0.27 -15.50 -0.30
C SER A 136 -1.75 -15.87 -0.23
N LEU A 137 -2.21 -16.83 -1.04
CA LEU A 137 -3.57 -17.35 -0.98
C LEU A 137 -3.84 -18.11 0.33
N ASP A 138 -2.86 -18.86 0.84
CA ASP A 138 -2.97 -19.54 2.13
C ASP A 138 -3.10 -18.54 3.28
N ALA A 139 -2.32 -17.48 3.27
CA ALA A 139 -2.33 -16.43 4.29
C ALA A 139 -3.69 -15.70 4.43
N VAL A 140 -4.54 -15.76 3.40
CA VAL A 140 -5.87 -15.14 3.37
C VAL A 140 -7.03 -16.15 3.30
N ASP A 141 -6.78 -17.44 3.55
CA ASP A 141 -7.77 -18.53 3.48
C ASP A 141 -8.46 -18.63 2.10
N MET A 142 -7.69 -18.46 1.00
CA MET A 142 -8.21 -18.51 -0.37
C MET A 142 -7.57 -19.62 -1.23
N SER A 143 -6.79 -20.54 -0.66
CA SER A 143 -6.10 -21.62 -1.40
C SER A 143 -7.06 -22.46 -2.25
N GLY A 144 -8.28 -22.73 -1.76
CA GLY A 144 -9.32 -23.48 -2.49
C GLY A 144 -9.99 -22.72 -3.64
N GLN A 145 -9.65 -21.45 -3.83
CA GLN A 145 -10.22 -20.57 -4.86
C GLN A 145 -9.20 -20.15 -5.92
N ARG A 146 -8.08 -20.86 -6.02
CA ARG A 146 -6.96 -20.51 -6.88
C ARG A 146 -7.37 -20.34 -8.35
N GLU A 147 -8.19 -21.28 -8.87
CA GLU A 147 -8.67 -21.31 -10.25
C GLU A 147 -10.02 -20.60 -10.45
N ALA A 148 -10.61 -20.07 -9.38
CA ALA A 148 -11.94 -19.46 -9.45
C ALA A 148 -11.89 -18.06 -10.06
N ASP A 149 -13.02 -17.63 -10.61
CA ASP A 149 -13.19 -16.28 -11.16
C ASP A 149 -13.44 -15.26 -10.03
N PRO A 150 -12.48 -14.36 -9.74
CA PRO A 150 -12.58 -13.41 -8.64
C PRO A 150 -13.68 -12.36 -8.90
N THR A 151 -14.06 -12.10 -10.14
CA THR A 151 -15.13 -11.14 -10.45
C THR A 151 -16.51 -11.62 -10.00
N ARG A 152 -16.65 -12.92 -9.76
CA ARG A 152 -17.90 -13.58 -9.31
C ARG A 152 -17.94 -13.87 -7.81
N MET A 153 -16.90 -13.47 -7.08
CA MET A 153 -16.79 -13.66 -5.65
C MET A 153 -17.54 -12.60 -4.85
N SER A 154 -17.81 -12.89 -3.58
CA SER A 154 -18.31 -11.88 -2.63
C SER A 154 -17.25 -10.78 -2.40
N GLY A 155 -17.68 -9.55 -2.05
CA GLY A 155 -16.75 -8.45 -1.79
C GLY A 155 -15.67 -8.78 -0.75
N GLY A 156 -15.99 -9.57 0.28
CA GLY A 156 -15.00 -10.03 1.25
C GLY A 156 -13.98 -11.03 0.67
N GLN A 157 -14.38 -11.86 -0.30
CA GLN A 157 -13.44 -12.73 -1.03
C GLN A 157 -12.58 -11.92 -1.99
N GLN A 158 -13.16 -10.97 -2.73
CA GLN A 158 -12.43 -10.06 -3.60
C GLN A 158 -11.38 -9.25 -2.83
N GLN A 159 -11.73 -8.78 -1.63
CA GLN A 159 -10.78 -8.10 -0.76
C GLN A 159 -9.62 -9.01 -0.35
N ARG A 160 -9.89 -10.29 -0.03
CA ARG A 160 -8.83 -11.24 0.28
C ARG A 160 -7.93 -11.54 -0.92
N VAL A 161 -8.48 -11.63 -2.14
CA VAL A 161 -7.70 -11.78 -3.38
C VAL A 161 -6.79 -10.55 -3.57
N ALA A 162 -7.31 -9.34 -3.42
CA ALA A 162 -6.51 -8.12 -3.51
C ALA A 162 -5.39 -8.07 -2.45
N ILE A 163 -5.65 -8.53 -1.22
CA ILE A 163 -4.62 -8.65 -0.18
C ILE A 163 -3.58 -9.70 -0.58
N ALA A 164 -3.98 -10.85 -1.11
CA ALA A 164 -3.05 -11.88 -1.58
C ALA A 164 -2.12 -11.34 -2.67
N GLY A 165 -2.65 -10.58 -3.65
CA GLY A 165 -1.84 -9.92 -4.68
C GLY A 165 -0.78 -8.97 -4.11
N MET A 166 -1.12 -8.21 -3.04
CA MET A 166 -0.14 -7.36 -2.35
C MET A 166 0.91 -8.16 -1.58
N LEU A 167 0.52 -9.27 -0.94
CA LEU A 167 1.45 -10.14 -0.22
C LEU A 167 2.44 -10.84 -1.16
N ALA A 168 2.01 -11.24 -2.35
CA ALA A 168 2.84 -11.92 -3.33
C ALA A 168 3.98 -11.06 -3.89
N MET A 169 3.89 -9.73 -3.80
CA MET A 169 4.93 -8.80 -4.24
C MET A 169 6.14 -8.71 -3.28
N ASN A 170 6.00 -9.17 -2.01
CA ASN A 170 7.03 -9.02 -0.96
C ASN A 170 7.81 -10.30 -0.64
#